data_8e0f374c36b1ecb43edeaee427306fc6
#
_entry.id   8e0f374c36b1ecb43edeaee427306fc6
#
_cell.length_a   1.000
_cell.length_b   1.000
_cell.length_c   1.000
_cell.angle_alpha   90.00
_cell.angle_beta   90.00
_cell.angle_gamma   90.00
#
_symmetry.space_group_name_H-M   'P 1'
#
loop_
_entity.id
_entity.type
_entity.pdbx_description
1 polymer ?
#
loop_
_entity_poly.entity_id
_entity_poly.type
_entity_poly.pdbx_seq_one_letter_code
_entity_poly.pdbx_strand_id
1 'polypeptide(L)'
;MTLYLHIPFCDSKCGYCAFNSRVGLENLKKPYMEKLTQNLQNELKKYPNVKFTSLYIGGGTPSVVDESLYEGIFTLLSGKMIENAEINIEANPNFLNESWLKTMKDYGINRLSLGVQSFFPSKLKFLERSHRADSIFQSFDVISKIGLENVSIDLIYGTPFCDETLLRNEINESCKLPINHISAYQLSIDEGSKFFAQKKEQRLCDFSDFSSIGHFVKGLLKEKGFLQYEVSNYTKGHKSLHNLSYWKSEDYLGIGAGAVGCIGNVRYYPPCEITEYLQDKEIKKEFLSGNEKDFESLFLGMRCEVGVLETKIKNKEKLALLLSEKKILKQGDKIYNNDFFLGDEIALFLSG
;
A
#
# COMPACT_ATOMS: atom_id res chain seq x y z
N MET A 1 -4.62 -10.85 13.27
CA MET A 1 -3.26 -10.60 12.72
C MET A 1 -3.32 -10.66 11.21
N THR A 2 -2.58 -9.80 10.51
CA THR A 2 -2.51 -9.78 9.06
C THR A 2 -1.20 -10.40 8.55
N LEU A 3 -1.16 -10.83 7.28
CA LEU A 3 0.03 -11.38 6.63
C LEU A 3 0.39 -10.54 5.40
N TYR A 4 1.62 -10.07 5.35
CA TYR A 4 2.22 -9.43 4.19
C TYR A 4 3.29 -10.31 3.56
N LEU A 5 3.19 -10.56 2.26
CA LEU A 5 4.22 -11.26 1.48
C LEU A 5 4.85 -10.30 0.48
N HIS A 6 6.16 -10.15 0.56
CA HIS A 6 6.91 -9.25 -0.31
C HIS A 6 7.47 -9.97 -1.53
N ILE A 7 7.17 -9.46 -2.72
CA ILE A 7 7.69 -9.95 -4.00
C ILE A 7 8.60 -8.87 -4.59
N PRO A 8 9.94 -8.98 -4.48
CA PRO A 8 10.86 -7.90 -4.82
C PRO A 8 11.20 -7.80 -6.31
N PHE A 9 10.43 -8.39 -7.20
CA PHE A 9 10.73 -8.41 -8.64
C PHE A 9 9.90 -7.40 -9.40
N CYS A 10 10.57 -6.67 -10.31
CA CYS A 10 9.94 -5.79 -11.29
C CYS A 10 10.52 -6.07 -12.68
N ASP A 11 9.72 -5.78 -13.71
CA ASP A 11 10.18 -5.74 -15.10
C ASP A 11 11.04 -4.49 -15.36
N SER A 12 10.62 -3.36 -14.82
CA SER A 12 11.31 -2.08 -14.94
C SER A 12 11.25 -1.31 -13.61
N LYS A 13 12.24 -0.45 -13.35
CA LYS A 13 12.28 0.41 -12.16
C LYS A 13 11.76 1.80 -12.54
N CYS A 14 10.62 2.18 -11.99
CA CYS A 14 10.03 3.51 -12.19
C CYS A 14 10.89 4.59 -11.54
N GLY A 15 10.94 5.80 -12.13
CA GLY A 15 11.82 6.88 -11.67
C GLY A 15 11.55 7.34 -10.22
N TYR A 16 10.31 7.31 -9.78
CA TYR A 16 9.88 7.72 -8.44
C TYR A 16 10.00 6.61 -7.38
N CYS A 17 10.11 5.33 -7.79
CA CYS A 17 9.92 4.20 -6.89
C CYS A 17 11.14 3.96 -5.98
N ALA A 18 10.91 4.08 -4.66
CA ALA A 18 11.88 3.76 -3.62
C ALA A 18 11.64 2.37 -2.97
N PHE A 19 10.60 1.64 -3.40
CA PHE A 19 10.30 0.33 -2.83
C PHE A 19 11.44 -0.66 -3.05
N ASN A 20 11.58 -1.62 -2.12
CA ASN A 20 12.56 -2.69 -2.24
C ASN A 20 12.19 -3.62 -3.40
N SER A 21 12.66 -3.28 -4.58
CA SER A 21 12.42 -4.05 -5.81
C SER A 21 13.66 -4.06 -6.70
N ARG A 22 13.82 -5.14 -7.47
CA ARG A 22 14.98 -5.41 -8.34
C ARG A 22 14.49 -5.82 -9.74
N VAL A 23 15.29 -5.45 -10.74
CA VAL A 23 15.05 -5.76 -12.16
C VAL A 23 16.14 -6.72 -12.65
N GLY A 24 15.81 -7.57 -13.64
CA GLY A 24 16.78 -8.45 -14.29
C GLY A 24 17.25 -9.66 -13.49
N LEU A 25 16.48 -10.06 -12.49
CA LEU A 25 16.79 -11.21 -11.62
C LEU A 25 15.85 -12.41 -11.87
N GLU A 26 15.57 -12.70 -13.14
CA GLU A 26 14.64 -13.79 -13.53
C GLU A 26 15.03 -15.15 -12.93
N ASN A 27 16.33 -15.45 -12.91
CA ASN A 27 16.88 -16.67 -12.35
C ASN A 27 16.69 -16.82 -10.83
N LEU A 28 16.40 -15.74 -10.13
CA LEU A 28 16.17 -15.75 -8.68
C LEU A 28 14.69 -15.87 -8.31
N LYS A 29 13.74 -15.71 -9.24
CA LYS A 29 12.31 -15.79 -8.93
C LYS A 29 11.93 -17.13 -8.29
N LYS A 30 12.28 -18.24 -8.92
CA LYS A 30 11.97 -19.58 -8.40
C LYS A 30 12.62 -19.86 -7.04
N PRO A 31 13.94 -19.74 -6.85
CA PRO A 31 14.56 -19.99 -5.55
C PRO A 31 14.03 -19.02 -4.46
N TYR A 32 13.67 -17.80 -4.83
CA TYR A 32 13.07 -16.86 -3.90
C TYR A 32 11.66 -17.30 -3.44
N MET A 33 10.80 -17.73 -4.34
CA MET A 33 9.46 -18.21 -4.02
C MET A 33 9.50 -19.51 -3.18
N GLU A 34 10.43 -20.39 -3.46
CA GLU A 34 10.70 -21.58 -2.63
C GLU A 34 11.12 -21.16 -1.21
N LYS A 35 12.04 -20.20 -1.09
CA LYS A 35 12.48 -19.66 0.20
C LYS A 35 11.36 -18.95 0.95
N LEU A 36 10.56 -18.15 0.25
CA LEU A 36 9.40 -17.45 0.82
C LEU A 36 8.40 -18.46 1.41
N THR A 37 8.12 -19.54 0.67
CA THR A 37 7.26 -20.65 1.10
C THR A 37 7.83 -21.35 2.34
N GLN A 38 9.13 -21.63 2.34
CA GLN A 38 9.80 -22.23 3.51
C GLN A 38 9.71 -21.32 4.75
N ASN A 39 9.93 -20.02 4.58
CA ASN A 39 9.85 -19.07 5.68
C ASN A 39 8.43 -18.95 6.20
N LEU A 40 7.43 -18.90 5.32
CA LEU A 40 6.02 -18.97 5.73
C LEU A 40 5.73 -20.22 6.55
N GLN A 41 6.18 -21.41 6.09
CA GLN A 41 6.00 -22.65 6.83
C GLN A 41 6.63 -22.59 8.23
N ASN A 42 7.81 -21.99 8.35
CA ASN A 42 8.50 -21.83 9.63
C ASN A 42 7.74 -20.90 10.58
N GLU A 43 7.21 -19.79 10.07
CA GLU A 43 6.39 -18.88 10.87
C GLU A 43 5.06 -19.54 11.30
N LEU A 44 4.39 -20.27 10.43
CA LEU A 44 3.17 -21.01 10.79
C LEU A 44 3.39 -22.07 11.88
N LYS A 45 4.60 -22.66 11.97
CA LYS A 45 4.95 -23.56 13.10
C LYS A 45 5.08 -22.81 14.43
N LYS A 46 5.53 -21.55 14.43
CA LYS A 46 5.59 -20.72 15.64
C LYS A 46 4.18 -20.30 16.12
N TYR A 47 3.26 -20.14 15.19
CA TYR A 47 1.89 -19.71 15.45
C TYR A 47 0.86 -20.74 14.94
N PRO A 48 0.78 -21.95 15.52
CA PRO A 48 0.00 -23.06 14.95
C PRO A 48 -1.49 -22.79 14.85
N ASN A 49 -2.02 -21.97 15.76
CA ASN A 49 -3.44 -21.61 15.83
C ASN A 49 -3.78 -20.27 15.16
N VAL A 50 -2.83 -19.67 14.43
CA VAL A 50 -3.06 -18.39 13.78
C VAL A 50 -4.16 -18.49 12.72
N LYS A 51 -5.03 -17.48 12.73
CA LYS A 51 -5.95 -17.18 11.63
C LYS A 51 -5.69 -15.76 11.17
N PHE A 52 -5.37 -15.61 9.89
CA PHE A 52 -5.14 -14.29 9.32
C PHE A 52 -6.46 -13.62 8.92
N THR A 53 -6.58 -12.35 9.25
CA THR A 53 -7.72 -11.51 8.87
C THR A 53 -7.58 -10.98 7.45
N SER A 54 -6.32 -10.85 6.97
CA SER A 54 -6.02 -10.50 5.58
C SER A 54 -4.65 -11.03 5.16
N LEU A 55 -4.51 -11.23 3.84
CA LEU A 55 -3.25 -11.45 3.14
C LEU A 55 -3.05 -10.33 2.13
N TYR A 56 -1.86 -9.76 2.09
CA TYR A 56 -1.45 -8.80 1.07
C TYR A 56 -0.16 -9.27 0.41
N ILE A 57 -0.20 -9.47 -0.90
CA ILE A 57 0.96 -9.83 -1.72
C ILE A 57 1.34 -8.61 -2.55
N GLY A 58 2.47 -7.98 -2.20
CA GLY A 58 2.88 -6.72 -2.81
C GLY A 58 4.40 -6.56 -2.89
N GLY A 59 4.85 -5.34 -3.16
CA GLY A 59 6.26 -4.95 -3.14
C GLY A 59 6.79 -4.40 -4.45
N GLY A 60 7.36 -5.23 -5.30
CA GLY A 60 7.75 -4.87 -6.67
C GLY A 60 6.54 -4.98 -7.60
N THR A 61 6.39 -6.13 -8.23
CA THR A 61 5.28 -6.44 -9.14
C THR A 61 4.97 -7.93 -9.05
N PRO A 62 4.07 -8.36 -8.18
CA PRO A 62 3.73 -9.78 -8.04
C PRO A 62 3.35 -10.47 -9.35
N SER A 63 2.70 -9.76 -10.28
CA SER A 63 2.27 -10.30 -11.57
C SER A 63 3.41 -10.60 -12.56
N VAL A 64 4.68 -10.29 -12.26
CA VAL A 64 5.83 -10.74 -13.07
C VAL A 64 6.35 -12.11 -12.66
N VAL A 65 5.79 -12.70 -11.61
CA VAL A 65 6.11 -14.06 -11.13
C VAL A 65 5.07 -15.03 -11.67
N ASP A 66 5.56 -16.17 -12.19
CA ASP A 66 4.71 -17.24 -12.70
C ASP A 66 3.73 -17.73 -11.63
N GLU A 67 2.46 -17.87 -12.02
CA GLU A 67 1.38 -18.24 -11.12
C GLU A 67 1.59 -19.58 -10.41
N SER A 68 2.26 -20.53 -11.04
CA SER A 68 2.55 -21.85 -10.44
C SER A 68 3.47 -21.75 -9.22
N LEU A 69 4.32 -20.72 -9.14
CA LEU A 69 5.22 -20.53 -8.02
C LEU A 69 4.52 -20.09 -6.72
N TYR A 70 3.25 -19.70 -6.81
CA TYR A 70 2.42 -19.35 -5.65
C TYR A 70 1.73 -20.55 -4.99
N GLU A 71 1.65 -21.72 -5.67
CA GLU A 71 0.92 -22.89 -5.21
C GLU A 71 1.31 -23.33 -3.79
N GLY A 72 2.60 -23.39 -3.50
CA GLY A 72 3.10 -23.79 -2.18
C GLY A 72 2.65 -22.85 -1.07
N ILE A 73 2.58 -21.55 -1.34
CA ILE A 73 2.11 -20.51 -0.40
C ILE A 73 0.64 -20.74 -0.08
N PHE A 74 -0.23 -20.83 -1.10
CA PHE A 74 -1.66 -21.00 -0.92
C PHE A 74 -2.02 -22.36 -0.30
N THR A 75 -1.27 -23.41 -0.60
CA THR A 75 -1.39 -24.71 0.07
C THR A 75 -1.15 -24.59 1.58
N LEU A 76 -0.10 -23.87 2.00
CA LEU A 76 0.20 -23.64 3.42
C LEU A 76 -0.86 -22.77 4.10
N LEU A 77 -1.48 -21.84 3.38
CA LEU A 77 -2.49 -20.92 3.90
C LEU A 77 -3.90 -21.55 3.93
N SER A 78 -4.08 -22.74 3.36
CA SER A 78 -5.35 -23.47 3.43
C SER A 78 -5.80 -23.64 4.89
N GLY A 79 -7.01 -23.18 5.20
CA GLY A 79 -7.53 -23.21 6.57
C GLY A 79 -6.84 -22.25 7.55
N LYS A 80 -5.95 -21.37 7.12
CA LYS A 80 -5.29 -20.35 7.96
C LYS A 80 -5.90 -18.94 7.85
N MET A 81 -6.82 -18.76 6.93
CA MET A 81 -7.58 -17.51 6.82
C MET A 81 -8.87 -17.58 7.62
N ILE A 82 -9.38 -16.45 8.13
CA ILE A 82 -10.75 -16.37 8.65
C ILE A 82 -11.76 -16.42 7.49
N GLU A 83 -13.00 -16.69 7.79
CA GLU A 83 -14.10 -16.52 6.83
C GLU A 83 -14.14 -15.04 6.37
N ASN A 84 -14.32 -14.82 5.07
CA ASN A 84 -14.33 -13.48 4.44
C ASN A 84 -13.03 -12.67 4.62
N ALA A 85 -11.88 -13.31 4.80
CA ALA A 85 -10.59 -12.64 4.79
C ALA A 85 -10.36 -11.89 3.47
N GLU A 86 -9.78 -10.69 3.54
CA GLU A 86 -9.28 -10.01 2.35
C GLU A 86 -7.97 -10.66 1.89
N ILE A 87 -7.93 -11.09 0.64
CA ILE A 87 -6.73 -11.67 0.01
C ILE A 87 -6.40 -10.81 -1.21
N ASN A 88 -5.47 -9.87 -1.02
CA ASN A 88 -5.09 -8.89 -2.02
C ASN A 88 -3.79 -9.25 -2.72
N ILE A 89 -3.71 -8.96 -4.02
CA ILE A 89 -2.47 -9.01 -4.79
C ILE A 89 -2.32 -7.76 -5.65
N GLU A 90 -1.07 -7.29 -5.78
CA GLU A 90 -0.72 -6.19 -6.67
C GLU A 90 -0.39 -6.70 -8.08
N ALA A 91 -0.74 -5.92 -9.09
CA ALA A 91 -0.38 -6.21 -10.47
C ALA A 91 -0.01 -4.95 -11.26
N ASN A 92 0.76 -5.16 -12.33
CA ASN A 92 1.02 -4.13 -13.33
C ASN A 92 0.20 -4.44 -14.60
N PRO A 93 -0.41 -3.43 -15.26
CA PRO A 93 -1.20 -3.64 -16.47
C PRO A 93 -0.54 -4.47 -17.57
N ASN A 94 0.79 -4.37 -17.75
CA ASN A 94 1.49 -5.14 -18.77
C ASN A 94 1.59 -6.66 -18.50
N PHE A 95 1.41 -7.07 -17.23
CA PHE A 95 1.63 -8.45 -16.78
C PHE A 95 0.35 -9.11 -16.25
N LEU A 96 -0.80 -8.47 -16.43
CA LEU A 96 -2.08 -9.05 -16.09
C LEU A 96 -2.67 -9.76 -17.31
N ASN A 97 -2.61 -11.08 -17.30
CA ASN A 97 -3.24 -11.93 -18.31
C ASN A 97 -4.28 -12.87 -17.69
N GLU A 98 -5.09 -13.49 -18.56
CA GLU A 98 -6.23 -14.31 -18.13
C GLU A 98 -5.81 -15.54 -17.32
N SER A 99 -4.75 -16.26 -17.77
CA SER A 99 -4.25 -17.44 -17.07
C SER A 99 -3.82 -17.10 -15.65
N TRP A 100 -2.98 -16.06 -15.53
CA TRP A 100 -2.46 -15.61 -14.25
C TRP A 100 -3.58 -15.20 -13.29
N LEU A 101 -4.49 -14.32 -13.74
CA LEU A 101 -5.55 -13.81 -12.88
C LEU A 101 -6.55 -14.90 -12.48
N LYS A 102 -6.86 -15.82 -13.42
CA LYS A 102 -7.72 -16.97 -13.11
C LYS A 102 -7.11 -17.86 -12.04
N THR A 103 -5.83 -18.23 -12.19
CA THR A 103 -5.12 -19.05 -11.20
C THR A 103 -5.07 -18.35 -9.84
N MET A 104 -4.78 -17.04 -9.80
CA MET A 104 -4.80 -16.29 -8.54
C MET A 104 -6.19 -16.29 -7.90
N LYS A 105 -7.25 -16.12 -8.68
CA LYS A 105 -8.63 -16.20 -8.17
C LYS A 105 -8.96 -17.60 -7.65
N ASP A 106 -8.53 -18.66 -8.35
CA ASP A 106 -8.71 -20.05 -7.93
C ASP A 106 -7.97 -20.34 -6.61
N TYR A 107 -6.84 -19.67 -6.35
CA TYR A 107 -6.15 -19.69 -5.05
C TYR A 107 -6.85 -18.87 -3.96
N GLY A 108 -7.88 -18.10 -4.29
CA GLY A 108 -8.70 -17.36 -3.34
C GLY A 108 -8.42 -15.86 -3.29
N ILE A 109 -7.62 -15.29 -4.23
CA ILE A 109 -7.49 -13.83 -4.36
C ILE A 109 -8.88 -13.25 -4.62
N ASN A 110 -9.28 -12.30 -3.76
CA ASN A 110 -10.59 -11.64 -3.82
C ASN A 110 -10.48 -10.12 -3.95
N ARG A 111 -9.25 -9.56 -3.96
CA ARG A 111 -8.97 -8.15 -4.21
C ARG A 111 -7.72 -8.00 -5.08
N LEU A 112 -7.77 -7.07 -6.03
CA LEU A 112 -6.65 -6.70 -6.91
C LEU A 112 -6.34 -5.22 -6.77
N SER A 113 -5.04 -4.85 -6.62
CA SER A 113 -4.56 -3.48 -6.78
C SER A 113 -3.75 -3.36 -8.06
N LEU A 114 -4.21 -2.51 -8.98
CA LEU A 114 -3.58 -2.31 -10.29
C LEU A 114 -2.83 -0.99 -10.34
N GLY A 115 -1.51 -1.05 -10.53
CA GLY A 115 -0.65 0.13 -10.62
C GLY A 115 -0.82 0.91 -11.92
N VAL A 116 -1.88 1.69 -12.04
CA VAL A 116 -2.21 2.51 -13.22
C VAL A 116 -1.34 3.76 -13.30
N GLN A 117 -1.25 4.51 -12.23
CA GLN A 117 -0.53 5.77 -12.01
C GLN A 117 -1.05 6.95 -12.85
N SER A 118 -1.39 6.76 -14.12
CA SER A 118 -1.97 7.75 -15.02
C SER A 118 -2.54 7.10 -16.28
N PHE A 119 -3.47 7.80 -16.93
CA PHE A 119 -4.00 7.46 -18.27
C PHE A 119 -3.29 8.25 -19.38
N PHE A 120 -2.44 9.22 -19.04
CA PHE A 120 -1.82 10.15 -20.01
C PHE A 120 -0.39 9.73 -20.35
N PRO A 121 -0.07 9.53 -21.66
CA PRO A 121 1.25 9.07 -22.10
C PRO A 121 2.42 9.96 -21.64
N SER A 122 2.23 11.29 -21.60
CA SER A 122 3.25 12.24 -21.15
C SER A 122 3.62 12.02 -19.68
N LYS A 123 2.62 11.80 -18.83
CA LYS A 123 2.81 11.58 -17.40
C LYS A 123 3.35 10.17 -17.12
N LEU A 124 2.87 9.13 -17.83
CA LEU A 124 3.44 7.78 -17.76
C LEU A 124 4.93 7.79 -18.15
N LYS A 125 5.28 8.50 -19.23
CA LYS A 125 6.67 8.67 -19.66
C LYS A 125 7.52 9.38 -18.60
N PHE A 126 7.01 10.45 -18.01
CA PHE A 126 7.69 11.17 -16.92
C PHE A 126 7.94 10.24 -15.72
N LEU A 127 6.93 9.48 -15.29
CA LEU A 127 7.03 8.53 -14.19
C LEU A 127 7.89 7.29 -14.54
N GLU A 128 8.39 7.20 -15.77
CA GLU A 128 9.13 6.04 -16.28
C GLU A 128 8.37 4.72 -16.15
N ARG A 129 7.06 4.76 -16.43
CA ARG A 129 6.22 3.55 -16.46
C ARG A 129 6.41 2.81 -17.79
N SER A 130 6.49 1.48 -17.70
CA SER A 130 6.64 0.62 -18.89
C SER A 130 5.33 0.36 -19.63
N HIS A 131 4.18 0.48 -18.95
CA HIS A 131 2.86 0.24 -19.55
C HIS A 131 2.32 1.48 -20.29
N ARG A 132 1.39 1.23 -21.21
CA ARG A 132 0.64 2.23 -21.97
C ARG A 132 -0.80 2.30 -21.47
N ALA A 133 -1.50 3.38 -21.79
CA ALA A 133 -2.91 3.53 -21.44
C ALA A 133 -3.79 2.37 -21.94
N ASP A 134 -3.52 1.87 -23.16
CA ASP A 134 -4.26 0.75 -23.73
C ASP A 134 -4.15 -0.53 -22.90
N SER A 135 -2.98 -0.79 -22.29
CA SER A 135 -2.78 -1.94 -21.41
C SER A 135 -3.69 -1.91 -20.18
N ILE A 136 -4.06 -0.71 -19.72
CA ILE A 136 -5.00 -0.55 -18.59
C ILE A 136 -6.37 -1.11 -18.98
N PHE A 137 -6.91 -0.67 -20.12
CA PHE A 137 -8.22 -1.12 -20.57
C PHE A 137 -8.23 -2.63 -20.87
N GLN A 138 -7.18 -3.15 -21.51
CA GLN A 138 -7.01 -4.59 -21.73
C GLN A 138 -7.00 -5.39 -20.42
N SER A 139 -6.36 -4.85 -19.36
CA SER A 139 -6.39 -5.47 -18.04
C SER A 139 -7.80 -5.54 -17.47
N PHE A 140 -8.62 -4.50 -17.69
CA PHE A 140 -10.01 -4.49 -17.21
C PHE A 140 -10.93 -5.41 -18.03
N ASP A 141 -10.63 -5.67 -19.29
CA ASP A 141 -11.31 -6.72 -20.08
C ASP A 141 -11.06 -8.10 -19.46
N VAL A 142 -9.80 -8.39 -19.08
CA VAL A 142 -9.43 -9.62 -18.37
C VAL A 142 -10.10 -9.71 -17.00
N ILE A 143 -10.05 -8.65 -16.20
CA ILE A 143 -10.65 -8.59 -14.85
C ILE A 143 -12.15 -8.87 -14.92
N SER A 144 -12.85 -8.22 -15.88
CA SER A 144 -14.30 -8.39 -16.10
C SER A 144 -14.63 -9.81 -16.51
N LYS A 145 -13.86 -10.40 -17.42
CA LYS A 145 -14.04 -11.78 -17.88
C LYS A 145 -13.87 -12.80 -16.74
N ILE A 146 -12.90 -12.58 -15.86
CA ILE A 146 -12.67 -13.42 -14.68
C ILE A 146 -13.70 -13.16 -13.57
N GLY A 147 -14.39 -12.01 -13.59
CA GLY A 147 -15.40 -11.64 -12.61
C GLY A 147 -14.80 -11.38 -11.23
N LEU A 148 -13.71 -10.59 -11.18
CA LEU A 148 -13.16 -10.08 -9.93
C LEU A 148 -13.75 -8.69 -9.67
N GLU A 149 -14.54 -8.56 -8.60
CA GLU A 149 -15.33 -7.37 -8.33
C GLU A 149 -14.62 -6.32 -7.45
N ASN A 150 -13.71 -6.76 -6.58
CA ASN A 150 -13.00 -5.85 -5.68
C ASN A 150 -11.69 -5.41 -6.30
N VAL A 151 -11.72 -4.29 -7.00
CA VAL A 151 -10.58 -3.78 -7.78
C VAL A 151 -10.24 -2.36 -7.36
N SER A 152 -8.96 -2.16 -7.05
CA SER A 152 -8.34 -0.87 -6.78
C SER A 152 -7.44 -0.46 -7.94
N ILE A 153 -7.36 0.83 -8.21
CA ILE A 153 -6.28 1.40 -9.02
C ILE A 153 -5.46 2.39 -8.20
N ASP A 154 -4.18 2.47 -8.52
CA ASP A 154 -3.29 3.47 -7.94
C ASP A 154 -3.11 4.61 -8.95
N LEU A 155 -3.21 5.86 -8.47
CA LEU A 155 -2.96 7.08 -9.22
C LEU A 155 -1.90 7.92 -8.53
N ILE A 156 -1.08 8.64 -9.31
CA ILE A 156 -0.10 9.59 -8.78
C ILE A 156 -0.48 11.00 -9.26
N TYR A 157 -0.64 11.95 -8.35
CA TYR A 157 -0.81 13.37 -8.65
C TYR A 157 0.40 14.19 -8.18
N GLY A 158 0.43 15.52 -8.42
CA GLY A 158 1.57 16.37 -8.02
C GLY A 158 2.81 16.22 -8.91
N THR A 159 2.64 15.78 -10.17
CA THR A 159 3.70 15.77 -11.18
C THR A 159 3.80 17.15 -11.85
N PRO A 160 4.90 17.48 -12.58
CA PRO A 160 5.02 18.76 -13.29
C PRO A 160 3.91 19.05 -14.29
N PHE A 161 3.17 18.02 -14.72
CA PHE A 161 2.06 18.15 -15.67
C PHE A 161 0.69 18.28 -14.97
N CYS A 162 0.65 18.30 -13.63
CA CYS A 162 -0.61 18.37 -12.90
C CYS A 162 -1.19 19.78 -12.97
N ASP A 163 -2.15 19.97 -13.86
CA ASP A 163 -3.13 21.05 -13.81
C ASP A 163 -4.53 20.50 -13.46
N GLU A 164 -5.47 21.39 -13.17
CA GLU A 164 -6.84 21.01 -12.80
C GLU A 164 -7.54 20.21 -13.91
N THR A 165 -7.30 20.55 -15.17
CA THR A 165 -7.93 19.92 -16.34
C THR A 165 -7.43 18.47 -16.45
N LEU A 166 -6.13 18.24 -16.34
CA LEU A 166 -5.54 16.91 -16.41
C LEU A 166 -6.05 16.04 -15.24
N LEU A 167 -6.06 16.56 -14.00
CA LEU A 167 -6.56 15.83 -12.84
C LEU A 167 -8.03 15.44 -12.99
N ARG A 168 -8.87 16.37 -13.45
CA ARG A 168 -10.29 16.11 -13.73
C ARG A 168 -10.46 15.02 -14.78
N ASN A 169 -9.67 15.05 -15.85
CA ASN A 169 -9.69 14.05 -16.89
C ASN A 169 -9.21 12.68 -16.39
N GLU A 170 -8.14 12.61 -15.58
CA GLU A 170 -7.68 11.35 -14.98
C GLU A 170 -8.76 10.68 -14.13
N ILE A 171 -9.42 11.46 -13.28
CA ILE A 171 -10.51 10.93 -12.44
C ILE A 171 -11.72 10.52 -13.29
N ASN A 172 -12.02 11.26 -14.35
CA ASN A 172 -13.08 10.86 -15.30
C ASN A 172 -12.74 9.55 -16.02
N GLU A 173 -11.50 9.35 -16.49
CA GLU A 173 -11.07 8.08 -17.11
C GLU A 173 -11.13 6.94 -16.10
N SER A 174 -10.68 7.16 -14.87
CA SER A 174 -10.77 6.18 -13.79
C SER A 174 -12.20 5.70 -13.55
N CYS A 175 -13.17 6.61 -13.61
CA CYS A 175 -14.58 6.32 -13.36
C CYS A 175 -15.29 5.57 -14.50
N LYS A 176 -14.65 5.40 -15.66
CA LYS A 176 -15.14 4.51 -16.74
C LYS A 176 -14.85 3.04 -16.45
N LEU A 177 -13.92 2.77 -15.51
CA LEU A 177 -13.51 1.44 -15.14
C LEU A 177 -14.41 0.87 -14.02
N PRO A 178 -14.67 -0.45 -14.00
CA PRO A 178 -15.44 -1.10 -12.95
C PRO A 178 -14.59 -1.26 -11.67
N ILE A 179 -14.30 -0.13 -11.02
CA ILE A 179 -13.51 -0.06 -9.79
C ILE A 179 -14.37 0.42 -8.61
N ASN A 180 -14.01 -0.02 -7.43
CA ASN A 180 -14.65 0.40 -6.18
C ASN A 180 -13.69 1.06 -5.19
N HIS A 181 -12.40 1.18 -5.56
CA HIS A 181 -11.38 1.76 -4.73
C HIS A 181 -10.33 2.50 -5.59
N ILE A 182 -9.80 3.61 -5.08
CA ILE A 182 -8.70 4.37 -5.67
C ILE A 182 -7.69 4.71 -4.56
N SER A 183 -6.42 4.36 -4.81
CA SER A 183 -5.29 4.92 -4.05
C SER A 183 -4.75 6.11 -4.85
N ALA A 184 -4.87 7.31 -4.33
CA ALA A 184 -4.34 8.52 -4.97
C ALA A 184 -3.19 9.07 -4.12
N TYR A 185 -1.98 8.98 -4.64
CA TYR A 185 -0.76 9.42 -3.97
C TYR A 185 -0.24 10.72 -4.56
N GLN A 186 0.13 11.65 -3.70
CA GLN A 186 0.98 12.76 -4.13
C GLN A 186 2.37 12.22 -4.46
N LEU A 187 2.94 12.67 -5.58
CA LEU A 187 4.31 12.29 -5.93
C LEU A 187 5.27 12.74 -4.82
N SER A 188 5.90 11.77 -4.16
CA SER A 188 7.04 11.99 -3.27
C SER A 188 8.34 11.58 -3.96
N ILE A 189 9.41 12.26 -3.59
CA ILE A 189 10.74 11.97 -4.09
C ILE A 189 11.56 11.44 -2.91
N ASP A 190 11.48 10.12 -2.72
CA ASP A 190 12.06 9.46 -1.57
C ASP A 190 13.49 8.99 -1.85
N GLU A 191 14.31 8.93 -0.79
CA GLU A 191 15.67 8.41 -0.87
C GLU A 191 15.66 6.97 -1.42
N GLY A 192 16.63 6.66 -2.28
CA GLY A 192 16.70 5.38 -2.99
C GLY A 192 15.95 5.34 -4.33
N SER A 193 15.14 6.36 -4.66
CA SER A 193 14.55 6.50 -5.99
C SER A 193 15.51 7.20 -6.97
N LYS A 194 15.32 6.92 -8.27
CA LYS A 194 16.08 7.63 -9.33
C LYS A 194 15.78 9.13 -9.33
N PHE A 195 14.53 9.52 -9.06
CA PHE A 195 14.15 10.93 -8.96
C PHE A 195 14.81 11.64 -7.80
N PHE A 196 15.06 10.97 -6.68
CA PHE A 196 15.82 11.55 -5.57
C PHE A 196 17.26 11.87 -6.01
N ALA A 197 17.92 10.94 -6.70
CA ALA A 197 19.25 11.16 -7.23
C ALA A 197 19.27 12.31 -8.26
N GLN A 198 18.26 12.40 -9.14
CA GLN A 198 18.12 13.49 -10.11
C GLN A 198 17.88 14.85 -9.45
N LYS A 199 17.05 14.92 -8.38
CA LYS A 199 16.82 16.13 -7.60
C LYS A 199 18.12 16.57 -6.89
N LYS A 200 18.84 15.63 -6.28
CA LYS A 200 20.13 15.89 -5.63
C LYS A 200 21.16 16.43 -6.61
N GLU A 201 21.08 16.01 -7.86
CA GLU A 201 21.90 16.52 -8.99
C GLU A 201 21.29 17.78 -9.64
N GLN A 202 20.23 18.37 -9.05
CA GLN A 202 19.49 19.54 -9.56
C GLN A 202 18.84 19.31 -10.94
N ARG A 203 18.47 18.08 -11.26
CA ARG A 203 17.85 17.71 -12.54
C ARG A 203 16.31 17.76 -12.52
N LEU A 204 15.69 17.79 -11.34
CA LEU A 204 14.24 17.87 -11.17
C LEU A 204 13.85 19.11 -10.41
N CYS A 205 12.71 19.70 -10.79
CA CYS A 205 12.09 20.77 -10.02
C CYS A 205 11.59 20.28 -8.66
N ASP A 206 11.52 21.19 -7.69
CA ASP A 206 10.86 20.93 -6.42
C ASP A 206 9.33 20.99 -6.60
N PHE A 207 8.64 19.96 -6.16
CA PHE A 207 7.18 19.83 -6.28
C PHE A 207 6.45 20.14 -4.97
N SER A 208 7.15 20.70 -3.98
CA SER A 208 6.58 20.97 -2.64
C SER A 208 5.42 21.97 -2.61
N ASP A 209 5.28 22.78 -3.66
CA ASP A 209 4.26 23.85 -3.73
C ASP A 209 2.84 23.34 -4.07
N PHE A 210 2.64 22.05 -4.27
CA PHE A 210 1.35 21.47 -4.65
C PHE A 210 0.48 21.03 -3.45
N SER A 211 0.66 21.63 -2.28
CA SER A 211 -0.09 21.26 -1.06
C SER A 211 -1.62 21.34 -1.18
N SER A 212 -2.14 22.25 -2.02
CA SER A 212 -3.58 22.39 -2.27
C SER A 212 -4.18 21.32 -3.20
N ILE A 213 -3.34 20.63 -3.99
CA ILE A 213 -3.80 19.65 -5.00
C ILE A 213 -4.47 18.44 -4.35
N GLY A 214 -4.00 18.02 -3.17
CA GLY A 214 -4.62 16.91 -2.44
C GLY A 214 -6.09 17.14 -2.12
N HIS A 215 -6.44 18.33 -1.64
CA HIS A 215 -7.83 18.72 -1.37
C HIS A 215 -8.66 18.81 -2.66
N PHE A 216 -8.08 19.29 -3.75
CA PHE A 216 -8.72 19.33 -5.06
C PHE A 216 -9.05 17.91 -5.56
N VAL A 217 -8.06 16.99 -5.52
CA VAL A 217 -8.26 15.56 -5.87
C VAL A 217 -9.32 14.92 -5.00
N LYS A 218 -9.30 15.16 -3.67
CA LYS A 218 -10.34 14.71 -2.74
C LYS A 218 -11.72 15.19 -3.15
N GLY A 219 -11.85 16.47 -3.52
CA GLY A 219 -13.10 17.06 -4.02
C GLY A 219 -13.62 16.34 -5.25
N LEU A 220 -12.77 16.15 -6.26
CA LEU A 220 -13.11 15.46 -7.51
C LEU A 220 -13.55 14.02 -7.27
N LEU A 221 -12.82 13.27 -6.44
CA LEU A 221 -13.15 11.89 -6.10
C LEU A 221 -14.47 11.79 -5.36
N LYS A 222 -14.74 12.73 -4.43
CA LYS A 222 -16.01 12.81 -3.71
C LYS A 222 -17.18 13.08 -4.65
N GLU A 223 -17.05 13.96 -5.65
CA GLU A 223 -18.05 14.18 -6.70
C GLU A 223 -18.40 12.92 -7.49
N LYS A 224 -17.42 12.00 -7.61
CA LYS A 224 -17.59 10.70 -8.25
C LYS A 224 -18.04 9.58 -7.31
N GLY A 225 -18.33 9.90 -6.05
CA GLY A 225 -18.80 8.95 -5.03
C GLY A 225 -17.70 8.15 -4.33
N PHE A 226 -16.42 8.46 -4.55
CA PHE A 226 -15.32 7.88 -3.78
C PHE A 226 -15.09 8.70 -2.51
N LEU A 227 -15.31 8.10 -1.35
CA LEU A 227 -15.11 8.74 -0.06
C LEU A 227 -13.72 8.40 0.49
N GLN A 228 -13.01 9.42 0.94
CA GLN A 228 -11.72 9.26 1.62
C GLN A 228 -11.94 8.58 2.97
N TYR A 229 -11.17 7.53 3.29
CA TYR A 229 -11.18 6.86 4.58
C TYR A 229 -9.81 6.86 5.29
N GLU A 230 -8.75 7.20 4.56
CA GLU A 230 -7.41 7.50 5.08
C GLU A 230 -6.69 8.44 4.11
N VAL A 231 -5.47 8.88 4.45
CA VAL A 231 -4.77 9.98 3.77
C VAL A 231 -4.70 9.84 2.25
N SER A 232 -4.54 8.63 1.71
CA SER A 232 -4.35 8.38 0.28
C SER A 232 -5.45 7.54 -0.37
N ASN A 233 -6.33 6.88 0.40
CA ASN A 233 -7.27 5.88 -0.12
C ASN A 233 -8.72 6.34 -0.07
N TYR A 234 -9.42 6.05 -1.17
CA TYR A 234 -10.80 6.46 -1.43
C TYR A 234 -11.62 5.26 -1.90
N THR A 235 -12.88 5.14 -1.46
CA THR A 235 -13.72 3.98 -1.77
C THR A 235 -15.17 4.33 -2.06
N LYS A 236 -15.82 3.45 -2.84
CA LYS A 236 -17.29 3.39 -3.02
C LYS A 236 -17.91 2.21 -2.26
N GLY A 237 -17.24 1.68 -1.21
CA GLY A 237 -17.80 0.60 -0.40
C GLY A 237 -16.78 -0.37 0.17
N HIS A 238 -15.77 -0.79 -0.59
CA HIS A 238 -14.77 -1.75 -0.14
C HIS A 238 -13.46 -1.05 0.23
N LYS A 239 -13.21 -0.90 1.54
CA LYS A 239 -11.95 -0.40 2.08
C LYS A 239 -10.92 -1.52 2.07
N SER A 240 -9.62 -1.18 1.95
CA SER A 240 -8.56 -2.17 2.18
C SER A 240 -8.50 -2.54 3.66
N LEU A 241 -8.96 -3.74 4.00
CA LEU A 241 -8.94 -4.24 5.37
C LEU A 241 -7.51 -4.45 5.86
N HIS A 242 -6.62 -4.85 4.95
CA HIS A 242 -5.21 -5.00 5.26
C HIS A 242 -4.57 -3.67 5.67
N ASN A 243 -4.78 -2.60 4.89
CA ASN A 243 -4.25 -1.28 5.23
C ASN A 243 -4.88 -0.73 6.51
N LEU A 244 -6.20 -0.95 6.72
CA LEU A 244 -6.86 -0.54 7.95
C LEU A 244 -6.27 -1.23 9.20
N SER A 245 -5.75 -2.46 9.09
CA SER A 245 -5.10 -3.12 10.22
C SER A 245 -3.79 -2.42 10.62
N TYR A 246 -3.02 -1.89 9.66
CA TYR A 246 -1.85 -1.06 9.96
C TYR A 246 -2.25 0.25 10.63
N TRP A 247 -3.28 0.93 10.11
CA TRP A 247 -3.79 2.17 10.72
C TRP A 247 -4.29 1.96 12.17
N LYS A 248 -4.75 0.74 12.51
CA LYS A 248 -5.14 0.34 13.87
C LYS A 248 -3.97 -0.08 14.74
N SER A 249 -2.74 -0.12 14.21
CA SER A 249 -1.55 -0.66 14.91
C SER A 249 -1.73 -2.13 15.34
N GLU A 250 -2.44 -2.93 14.55
CA GLU A 250 -2.61 -4.37 14.80
C GLU A 250 -1.31 -5.14 14.47
N ASP A 251 -1.13 -6.30 15.10
CA ASP A 251 -0.03 -7.19 14.80
C ASP A 251 -0.07 -7.67 13.34
N TYR A 252 1.09 -7.67 12.69
CA TYR A 252 1.26 -8.15 11.34
C TYR A 252 2.54 -8.94 11.15
N LEU A 253 2.45 -9.99 10.35
CA LEU A 253 3.59 -10.82 9.97
C LEU A 253 4.03 -10.41 8.56
N GLY A 254 5.30 -9.99 8.43
CA GLY A 254 5.95 -9.71 7.14
C GLY A 254 6.90 -10.84 6.76
N ILE A 255 6.77 -11.38 5.54
CA ILE A 255 7.66 -12.44 5.03
C ILE A 255 8.16 -12.03 3.64
N GLY A 256 9.47 -12.15 3.46
CA GLY A 256 10.17 -11.77 2.23
C GLY A 256 11.31 -10.79 2.48
N ALA A 257 12.12 -10.55 1.46
CA ALA A 257 13.26 -9.62 1.53
C ALA A 257 12.76 -8.19 1.83
N GLY A 258 13.13 -7.63 2.98
CA GLY A 258 12.70 -6.31 3.43
C GLY A 258 11.26 -6.23 3.94
N ALA A 259 10.55 -7.36 4.07
CA ALA A 259 9.19 -7.40 4.59
C ALA A 259 9.16 -7.20 6.12
N VAL A 260 9.00 -5.97 6.58
CA VAL A 260 8.89 -5.69 8.01
C VAL A 260 7.66 -6.37 8.60
N GLY A 261 7.81 -6.94 9.81
CA GLY A 261 6.73 -7.47 10.63
C GLY A 261 6.72 -6.80 12.01
N CYS A 262 5.56 -6.75 12.68
CA CYS A 262 5.46 -6.25 14.05
C CYS A 262 4.48 -7.12 14.83
N ILE A 263 4.95 -7.78 15.87
CA ILE A 263 4.16 -8.66 16.73
C ILE A 263 4.39 -8.25 18.19
N GLY A 264 3.34 -7.89 18.87
CA GLY A 264 3.44 -7.30 20.21
C GLY A 264 4.30 -6.03 20.18
N ASN A 265 5.37 -6.02 20.94
CA ASN A 265 6.32 -4.90 21.05
C ASN A 265 7.63 -5.12 20.25
N VAL A 266 7.65 -6.08 19.34
CA VAL A 266 8.87 -6.39 18.58
C VAL A 266 8.61 -6.19 17.10
N ARG A 267 9.43 -5.35 16.47
CA ARG A 267 9.47 -5.15 15.04
C ARG A 267 10.64 -5.91 14.45
N TYR A 268 10.41 -6.60 13.35
CA TYR A 268 11.36 -7.47 12.68
C TYR A 268 11.69 -6.89 11.30
N TYR A 269 12.99 -6.83 11.00
CA TYR A 269 13.51 -6.30 9.73
C TYR A 269 14.33 -7.38 9.01
N PRO A 270 13.72 -8.18 8.11
CA PRO A 270 14.46 -9.11 7.27
C PRO A 270 15.44 -8.35 6.35
N PRO A 271 16.52 -9.01 5.89
CA PRO A 271 17.44 -8.43 4.91
C PRO A 271 16.70 -7.92 3.66
N CYS A 272 17.05 -6.71 3.20
CA CYS A 272 16.45 -6.12 2.00
C CYS A 272 17.01 -6.73 0.71
N GLU A 273 18.30 -7.15 0.71
CA GLU A 273 18.92 -7.78 -0.46
C GLU A 273 18.45 -9.22 -0.61
N ILE A 274 18.01 -9.57 -1.84
CA ILE A 274 17.46 -10.90 -2.17
C ILE A 274 18.49 -11.99 -1.85
N THR A 275 19.77 -11.78 -2.19
CA THR A 275 20.83 -12.75 -1.95
C THR A 275 21.08 -12.98 -0.46
N GLU A 276 21.00 -11.95 0.36
CA GLU A 276 21.12 -12.05 1.81
C GLU A 276 19.92 -12.77 2.43
N TYR A 277 18.70 -12.49 1.92
CA TYR A 277 17.48 -13.17 2.32
C TYR A 277 17.53 -14.67 2.01
N LEU A 278 18.02 -15.04 0.82
CA LEU A 278 18.21 -16.44 0.42
C LEU A 278 19.23 -17.18 1.29
N GLN A 279 20.22 -16.49 1.85
CA GLN A 279 21.27 -17.03 2.71
C GLN A 279 20.89 -17.06 4.21
N ASP A 280 19.63 -16.77 4.56
CA ASP A 280 19.18 -16.68 5.97
C ASP A 280 19.99 -15.71 6.84
N LYS A 281 20.44 -14.59 6.25
CA LYS A 281 21.10 -13.58 7.07
C LYS A 281 20.18 -13.06 8.19
N GLU A 282 20.80 -12.59 9.25
CA GLU A 282 20.12 -12.22 10.49
C GLU A 282 18.99 -11.20 10.28
N ILE A 283 17.86 -11.47 10.91
CA ILE A 283 16.70 -10.56 10.99
C ILE A 283 16.96 -9.61 12.15
N LYS A 284 17.11 -8.32 11.86
CA LYS A 284 17.24 -7.30 12.90
C LYS A 284 15.91 -7.16 13.66
N LYS A 285 16.03 -6.87 14.98
CA LYS A 285 14.87 -6.67 15.85
C LYS A 285 14.95 -5.32 16.52
N GLU A 286 13.82 -4.66 16.63
CA GLU A 286 13.62 -3.43 17.36
C GLU A 286 12.57 -3.68 18.45
N PHE A 287 12.87 -3.30 19.69
CA PHE A 287 11.98 -3.44 20.82
C PHE A 287 11.33 -2.09 21.11
N LEU A 288 10.02 -2.00 20.85
CA LEU A 288 9.24 -0.78 21.01
C LEU A 288 8.79 -0.63 22.46
N SER A 289 9.07 0.52 23.07
CA SER A 289 8.50 0.89 24.35
C SER A 289 6.99 1.21 24.21
N GLY A 290 6.29 1.22 25.34
CA GLY A 290 4.88 1.63 25.35
C GLY A 290 4.67 3.06 24.81
N ASN A 291 5.60 3.97 25.09
CA ASN A 291 5.54 5.35 24.59
C ASN A 291 5.69 5.44 23.07
N GLU A 292 6.58 4.66 22.48
CA GLU A 292 6.75 4.59 21.03
C GLU A 292 5.52 4.02 20.35
N LYS A 293 4.92 2.97 20.91
CA LYS A 293 3.67 2.41 20.39
C LYS A 293 2.49 3.38 20.51
N ASP A 294 2.40 4.14 21.59
CA ASP A 294 1.36 5.18 21.73
C ASP A 294 1.56 6.30 20.73
N PHE A 295 2.80 6.72 20.49
CA PHE A 295 3.14 7.71 19.46
C PHE A 295 2.79 7.20 18.04
N GLU A 296 3.17 5.96 17.71
CA GLU A 296 2.79 5.35 16.43
C GLU A 296 1.27 5.27 16.27
N SER A 297 0.56 4.85 17.30
CA SER A 297 -0.92 4.79 17.25
C SER A 297 -1.55 6.17 17.07
N LEU A 298 -0.96 7.22 17.65
CA LEU A 298 -1.38 8.60 17.45
C LEU A 298 -1.15 9.04 16.00
N PHE A 299 0.07 8.80 15.49
CA PHE A 299 0.46 9.18 14.15
C PHE A 299 -0.38 8.47 13.08
N LEU A 300 -0.59 7.17 13.22
CA LEU A 300 -1.43 6.39 12.30
C LEU A 300 -2.91 6.78 12.40
N GLY A 301 -3.44 6.91 13.62
CA GLY A 301 -4.86 7.23 13.84
C GLY A 301 -5.27 8.62 13.35
N MET A 302 -4.35 9.61 13.35
CA MET A 302 -4.63 10.95 12.80
C MET A 302 -4.65 11.00 11.27
N ARG A 303 -4.17 9.99 10.58
CA ARG A 303 -4.16 9.88 9.12
C ARG A 303 -5.38 9.15 8.53
N CYS A 304 -6.27 8.63 9.36
CA CYS A 304 -7.36 7.79 8.89
C CYS A 304 -8.63 7.90 9.76
N GLU A 305 -9.70 7.31 9.28
CA GLU A 305 -10.99 7.26 9.98
C GLU A 305 -11.00 6.41 11.27
N VAL A 306 -9.93 5.66 11.55
CA VAL A 306 -9.84 4.83 12.75
C VAL A 306 -9.75 5.67 14.01
N GLY A 307 -9.10 6.84 13.93
CA GLY A 307 -8.85 7.72 15.05
C GLY A 307 -7.91 7.10 16.09
N VAL A 308 -7.79 7.74 17.23
CA VAL A 308 -6.93 7.31 18.35
C VAL A 308 -7.69 7.39 19.67
N LEU A 309 -7.42 6.48 20.60
CA LEU A 309 -7.96 6.55 21.96
C LEU A 309 -7.44 7.82 22.65
N GLU A 310 -8.33 8.58 23.29
CA GLU A 310 -7.97 9.81 24.02
C GLU A 310 -6.92 9.55 25.10
N THR A 311 -6.90 8.36 25.68
CA THR A 311 -5.95 7.96 26.72
C THR A 311 -4.50 7.91 26.22
N LYS A 312 -4.29 7.73 24.92
CA LYS A 312 -2.96 7.74 24.29
C LYS A 312 -2.41 9.15 24.06
N ILE A 313 -3.25 10.19 24.15
CA ILE A 313 -2.84 11.59 23.98
C ILE A 313 -2.49 12.16 25.36
N LYS A 314 -1.21 12.41 25.57
CA LYS A 314 -0.67 12.86 26.87
C LYS A 314 -0.92 14.36 27.12
N ASN A 315 -0.73 15.19 26.11
CA ASN A 315 -0.87 16.64 26.24
C ASN A 315 -2.34 17.08 26.15
N LYS A 316 -2.99 17.19 27.34
CA LYS A 316 -4.42 17.52 27.42
C LYS A 316 -4.73 18.99 27.06
N GLU A 317 -3.77 19.90 27.25
CA GLU A 317 -3.94 21.32 26.89
C GLU A 317 -3.99 21.48 25.36
N LYS A 318 -3.04 20.85 24.67
CA LYS A 318 -3.01 20.86 23.19
C LYS A 318 -4.23 20.14 22.60
N LEU A 319 -4.67 19.03 23.22
CA LEU A 319 -5.89 18.35 22.84
C LEU A 319 -7.10 19.27 22.94
N ALA A 320 -7.28 19.97 24.07
CA ALA A 320 -8.37 20.91 24.29
C ALA A 320 -8.36 22.05 23.28
N LEU A 321 -7.16 22.57 22.94
CA LEU A 321 -6.99 23.62 21.93
C LEU A 321 -7.49 23.17 20.55
N LEU A 322 -7.02 22.02 20.06
CA LEU A 322 -7.43 21.51 18.73
C LEU A 322 -8.92 21.16 18.66
N LEU A 323 -9.52 20.71 19.77
CA LEU A 323 -10.97 20.51 19.88
C LEU A 323 -11.74 21.82 19.79
N SER A 324 -11.27 22.87 20.49
CA SER A 324 -11.88 24.22 20.44
C SER A 324 -11.80 24.86 19.06
N GLU A 325 -10.70 24.62 18.33
CA GLU A 325 -10.49 25.05 16.94
C GLU A 325 -11.21 24.18 15.90
N LYS A 326 -11.90 23.10 16.33
CA LYS A 326 -12.58 22.14 15.47
C LYS A 326 -11.68 21.48 14.43
N LYS A 327 -10.37 21.39 14.70
CA LYS A 327 -9.42 20.66 13.84
C LYS A 327 -9.54 19.15 14.02
N ILE A 328 -9.94 18.73 15.20
CA ILE A 328 -10.20 17.34 15.57
C ILE A 328 -11.58 17.21 16.20
N LEU A 329 -12.13 15.98 16.21
CA LEU A 329 -13.42 15.64 16.83
C LEU A 329 -13.21 14.61 17.93
N LYS A 330 -14.03 14.67 18.97
CA LYS A 330 -14.17 13.63 19.96
C LYS A 330 -15.51 12.88 19.78
N GLN A 331 -15.44 11.57 19.64
CA GLN A 331 -16.62 10.70 19.61
C GLN A 331 -16.37 9.51 20.55
N GLY A 332 -17.13 9.44 21.64
CA GLY A 332 -16.89 8.46 22.71
C GLY A 332 -15.52 8.67 23.36
N ASP A 333 -14.73 7.60 23.37
CA ASP A 333 -13.35 7.58 23.91
C ASP A 333 -12.28 7.83 22.86
N LYS A 334 -12.68 8.14 21.62
CA LYS A 334 -11.74 8.37 20.50
C LYS A 334 -11.73 9.80 20.01
N ILE A 335 -10.55 10.16 19.52
CA ILE A 335 -10.27 11.42 18.83
C ILE A 335 -10.05 11.14 17.35
N TYR A 336 -10.67 11.93 16.49
CA TYR A 336 -10.61 11.82 15.04
C TYR A 336 -10.10 13.12 14.43
N ASN A 337 -9.33 12.99 13.36
CA ASN A 337 -8.91 14.13 12.56
C ASN A 337 -9.99 14.47 11.53
N ASN A 338 -10.25 15.77 11.35
CA ASN A 338 -11.20 16.28 10.34
C ASN A 338 -10.59 16.37 8.94
N ASP A 339 -9.27 16.42 8.86
CA ASP A 339 -8.52 16.51 7.62
C ASP A 339 -7.28 15.61 7.66
N PHE A 340 -7.33 14.46 7.00
CA PHE A 340 -6.23 13.49 7.02
C PHE A 340 -4.93 14.00 6.41
N PHE A 341 -4.97 15.04 5.58
CA PHE A 341 -3.75 15.68 5.05
C PHE A 341 -2.97 16.45 6.12
N LEU A 342 -3.61 16.84 7.22
CA LEU A 342 -2.97 17.45 8.38
C LEU A 342 -2.61 16.42 9.48
N GLY A 343 -2.68 15.13 9.17
CA GLY A 343 -2.49 14.06 10.15
C GLY A 343 -1.15 14.12 10.87
N ASP A 344 -0.09 14.41 10.14
CA ASP A 344 1.28 14.46 10.66
C ASP A 344 1.49 15.66 11.59
N GLU A 345 1.06 16.83 11.16
CA GLU A 345 1.16 18.06 11.93
C GLU A 345 0.36 17.97 13.24
N ILE A 346 -0.85 17.41 13.17
CA ILE A 346 -1.70 17.21 14.35
C ILE A 346 -1.05 16.19 15.30
N ALA A 347 -0.54 15.07 14.79
CA ALA A 347 0.11 14.06 15.61
C ALA A 347 1.37 14.61 16.29
N LEU A 348 2.23 15.32 15.55
CA LEU A 348 3.42 15.98 16.10
C LEU A 348 3.06 17.04 17.13
N PHE A 349 2.04 17.85 16.87
CA PHE A 349 1.57 18.85 17.84
C PHE A 349 1.10 18.21 19.13
N LEU A 350 0.33 17.12 19.05
CA LEU A 350 -0.22 16.43 20.23
C LEU A 350 0.85 15.62 21.02
N SER A 351 1.95 15.23 20.38
CA SER A 351 3.02 14.42 21.01
C SER A 351 4.00 15.24 21.84
N GLY A 352 4.22 16.49 21.52
CA GLY A 352 5.10 17.42 22.26
C GLY A 352 4.33 18.19 23.29
#